data_6574b575628d2dddc61faf95adfcb943
#
_entry.id   6574b575628d2dddc61faf95adfcb943
#
_cell.length_a   1.000
_cell.length_b   1.000
_cell.length_c   1.000
_cell.angle_alpha   90.00
_cell.angle_beta   90.00
_cell.angle_gamma   90.00
#
_symmetry.space_group_name_H-M   'P 1'
#
loop_
_entity.id
_entity.type
_entity.pdbx_description
1 polymer ?
#
loop_
_entity_poly.entity_id
_entity_poly.type
_entity_poly.pdbx_seq_one_letter_code
_entity_poly.pdbx_strand_id
1 'polypeptide(L)'
;MEANFDSAKFRQVLGHLPTGVVVVTGVDATGAPSGITIGSFVSVSLNPPLVGFFPGNASRSWSHIAQGQGFCANVLTSEQEELCWRFAREPEGGMSARFDGLDWTKSPSGMPVLPGALAAIDCSIESVTPAGDHSFVLGRVQHLSANESVGEAMVFYRGKVTGVTPA
;
A
#
# COMPACT_ATOMS: atom_id res chain seq x y z
N MET A 1 10.59 0.40 31.59
CA MET A 1 11.12 1.76 31.35
C MET A 1 10.44 2.30 30.11
N GLU A 2 9.57 3.28 30.25
CA GLU A 2 8.96 3.93 29.09
C GLU A 2 10.02 4.68 28.30
N ALA A 3 9.99 4.56 26.96
CA ALA A 3 10.93 5.26 26.09
C ALA A 3 10.66 6.77 26.18
N ASN A 4 11.66 7.54 26.60
CA ASN A 4 11.55 8.98 26.81
C ASN A 4 11.83 9.75 25.51
N PHE A 5 10.98 9.55 24.48
CA PHE A 5 11.00 10.34 23.26
C PHE A 5 9.59 10.61 22.76
N ASP A 6 9.39 11.79 22.16
CA ASP A 6 8.10 12.16 21.58
C ASP A 6 7.93 11.65 20.15
N SER A 7 6.72 11.75 19.62
CA SER A 7 6.37 11.32 18.27
C SER A 7 7.09 12.12 17.17
N ALA A 8 7.49 13.37 17.44
CA ALA A 8 8.24 14.19 16.48
C ALA A 8 9.66 13.65 16.32
N LYS A 9 10.34 13.34 17.43
CA LYS A 9 11.67 12.72 17.42
C LYS A 9 11.65 11.35 16.75
N PHE A 10 10.63 10.53 17.05
CA PHE A 10 10.46 9.24 16.39
C PHE A 10 10.37 9.39 14.87
N ARG A 11 9.47 10.24 14.37
CA ARG A 11 9.32 10.48 12.91
C ARG A 11 10.58 11.06 12.28
N GLN A 12 11.27 11.96 12.97
CA GLN A 12 12.53 12.53 12.48
C GLN A 12 13.58 11.45 12.24
N VAL A 13 13.78 10.55 13.20
CA VAL A 13 14.79 9.48 13.11
C VAL A 13 14.37 8.45 12.06
N LEU A 14 13.16 7.95 12.13
CA LEU A 14 12.64 6.92 11.18
C LEU A 14 12.51 7.48 9.75
N GLY A 15 12.38 8.80 9.58
CA GLY A 15 12.41 9.45 8.28
C GLY A 15 13.73 9.30 7.52
N HIS A 16 14.81 8.87 8.18
CA HIS A 16 16.09 8.54 7.53
C HIS A 16 16.11 7.15 6.89
N LEU A 17 15.10 6.33 7.15
CA LEU A 17 14.91 5.04 6.51
C LEU A 17 14.14 5.25 5.19
N PRO A 18 14.75 5.06 4.01
CA PRO A 18 14.00 5.12 2.76
C PRO A 18 13.09 3.90 2.64
N THR A 19 11.89 4.10 2.13
CA THR A 19 10.93 3.01 1.89
C THR A 19 10.44 3.04 0.45
N GLY A 20 10.04 1.89 -0.08
CA GLY A 20 9.24 1.83 -1.29
C GLY A 20 7.87 2.47 -1.07
N VAL A 21 7.18 2.79 -2.15
CA VAL A 21 5.81 3.34 -2.12
C VAL A 21 4.88 2.39 -2.85
N VAL A 22 3.88 1.92 -2.14
CA VAL A 22 2.87 0.98 -2.63
C VAL A 22 1.50 1.54 -2.33
N VAL A 23 0.58 1.47 -3.29
CA VAL A 23 -0.85 1.67 -3.02
C VAL A 23 -1.49 0.29 -2.85
N VAL A 24 -1.92 -0.01 -1.64
CA VAL A 24 -2.73 -1.20 -1.37
C VAL A 24 -4.18 -0.87 -1.67
N THR A 25 -4.77 -1.64 -2.57
CA THR A 25 -6.16 -1.49 -3.01
C THR A 25 -6.96 -2.74 -2.66
N GLY A 26 -8.24 -2.58 -2.47
CA GLY A 26 -9.18 -3.67 -2.24
C GLY A 26 -10.61 -3.22 -2.45
N VAL A 27 -11.53 -4.09 -2.14
CA VAL A 27 -12.96 -3.79 -2.19
C VAL A 27 -13.61 -4.05 -0.83
N ASP A 28 -14.66 -3.32 -0.51
CA ASP A 28 -15.46 -3.60 0.67
C ASP A 28 -16.44 -4.78 0.44
N ALA A 29 -17.29 -5.06 1.43
CA ALA A 29 -18.28 -6.11 1.34
C ALA A 29 -19.31 -5.92 0.22
N THR A 30 -19.46 -4.70 -0.31
CA THR A 30 -20.35 -4.38 -1.45
C THR A 30 -19.65 -4.43 -2.80
N GLY A 31 -18.32 -4.61 -2.83
CA GLY A 31 -17.48 -4.54 -4.03
C GLY A 31 -17.02 -3.13 -4.39
N ALA A 32 -17.26 -2.13 -3.54
CA ALA A 32 -16.79 -0.76 -3.77
C ALA A 32 -15.28 -0.65 -3.52
N PRO A 33 -14.50 -0.03 -4.45
CA PRO A 33 -13.05 0.04 -4.34
C PRO A 33 -12.60 1.01 -3.24
N SER A 34 -11.51 0.65 -2.59
CA SER A 34 -10.79 1.49 -1.64
C SER A 34 -9.28 1.31 -1.82
N GLY A 35 -8.49 2.27 -1.36
CA GLY A 35 -7.03 2.20 -1.46
C GLY A 35 -6.34 3.06 -0.41
N ILE A 36 -5.10 2.70 -0.07
CA ILE A 36 -4.26 3.41 0.89
C ILE A 36 -2.81 3.34 0.45
N THR A 37 -2.10 4.46 0.53
CA THR A 37 -0.65 4.51 0.29
C THR A 37 0.10 3.98 1.51
N ILE A 38 0.99 3.04 1.27
CA ILE A 38 1.76 2.32 2.29
C ILE A 38 3.26 2.45 2.00
N GLY A 39 4.05 2.82 3.02
CA GLY A 39 5.52 2.78 3.01
C GLY A 39 6.10 1.61 3.80
N SER A 40 5.28 0.75 4.35
CA SER A 40 5.68 -0.38 5.21
C SER A 40 5.52 -1.75 4.56
N PHE A 41 5.34 -1.80 3.24
CA PHE A 41 5.14 -3.06 2.52
C PHE A 41 6.45 -3.84 2.39
N VAL A 42 6.43 -5.13 2.75
CA VAL A 42 7.62 -5.99 2.75
C VAL A 42 7.31 -7.39 2.24
N SER A 43 8.33 -8.02 1.65
CA SER A 43 8.36 -9.47 1.42
C SER A 43 8.60 -10.18 2.75
N VAL A 44 7.81 -11.20 3.06
CA VAL A 44 7.89 -11.94 4.34
C VAL A 44 8.41 -13.36 4.15
N SER A 45 7.91 -14.10 3.17
CA SER A 45 8.27 -15.52 2.96
C SER A 45 8.15 -15.90 1.49
N LEU A 46 9.03 -16.79 1.04
CA LEU A 46 8.97 -17.39 -0.29
C LEU A 46 8.15 -18.68 -0.32
N ASN A 47 8.16 -19.44 0.75
CA ASN A 47 7.40 -20.68 0.84
C ASN A 47 6.82 -20.87 2.25
N PRO A 48 5.51 -20.65 2.43
CA PRO A 48 4.56 -20.14 1.44
C PRO A 48 4.87 -18.67 1.03
N PRO A 49 4.40 -18.18 -0.14
CA PRO A 49 4.65 -16.83 -0.58
C PRO A 49 3.79 -15.84 0.22
N LEU A 50 4.44 -15.05 1.08
CA LEU A 50 3.80 -14.11 1.99
C LEU A 50 4.42 -12.71 1.85
N VAL A 51 3.55 -11.71 1.99
CA VAL A 51 3.90 -10.29 2.08
C VAL A 51 3.24 -9.68 3.31
N GLY A 52 3.71 -8.52 3.74
CA GLY A 52 3.11 -7.85 4.90
C GLY A 52 3.19 -6.33 4.81
N PHE A 53 2.30 -5.66 5.53
CA PHE A 53 2.30 -4.21 5.68
C PHE A 53 1.59 -3.78 6.97
N PHE A 54 1.74 -2.50 7.33
CA PHE A 54 1.22 -1.96 8.59
C PHE A 54 0.32 -0.74 8.35
N PRO A 55 -0.99 -0.93 8.16
CA PRO A 55 -1.94 0.19 8.11
C PRO A 55 -2.25 0.69 9.51
N GLY A 56 -2.48 2.02 9.65
CA GLY A 56 -2.96 2.60 10.89
C GLY A 56 -4.39 2.15 11.22
N ASN A 57 -4.66 1.85 12.48
CA ASN A 57 -5.97 1.36 12.94
C ASN A 57 -7.10 2.38 12.73
N ALA A 58 -6.77 3.68 12.70
CA ALA A 58 -7.73 4.75 12.42
C ALA A 58 -8.02 4.95 10.92
N SER A 59 -7.35 4.23 10.02
CA SER A 59 -7.54 4.36 8.57
C SER A 59 -8.91 3.85 8.13
N ARG A 60 -9.75 4.75 7.62
CA ARG A 60 -11.04 4.41 7.01
C ARG A 60 -10.84 3.54 5.76
N SER A 61 -9.80 3.82 4.97
CA SER A 61 -9.48 3.05 3.77
C SER A 61 -9.14 1.60 4.09
N TRP A 62 -8.31 1.38 5.10
CA TRP A 62 -7.99 0.03 5.56
C TRP A 62 -9.22 -0.70 6.08
N SER A 63 -10.03 -0.03 6.89
CA SER A 63 -11.29 -0.60 7.40
C SER A 63 -12.22 -1.11 6.29
N HIS A 64 -12.27 -0.43 5.13
CA HIS A 64 -13.02 -0.88 3.96
C HIS A 64 -12.36 -2.07 3.27
N ILE A 65 -11.03 -2.02 3.03
CA ILE A 65 -10.28 -3.11 2.38
C ILE A 65 -10.40 -4.41 3.17
N ALA A 66 -10.31 -4.33 4.50
CA ALA A 66 -10.36 -5.49 5.39
C ALA A 66 -11.68 -6.27 5.30
N GLN A 67 -12.79 -5.64 4.87
CA GLN A 67 -14.07 -6.30 4.68
C GLN A 67 -14.08 -7.26 3.49
N GLY A 68 -13.26 -7.00 2.47
CA GLY A 68 -13.21 -7.79 1.24
C GLY A 68 -12.30 -9.01 1.28
N GLN A 69 -11.59 -9.25 2.38
CA GLN A 69 -10.71 -10.41 2.62
C GLN A 69 -9.52 -10.57 1.67
N GLY A 70 -9.26 -9.58 0.82
CA GLY A 70 -8.13 -9.57 -0.12
C GLY A 70 -7.68 -8.17 -0.45
N PHE A 71 -6.52 -8.06 -1.07
CA PHE A 71 -5.97 -6.79 -1.53
C PHE A 71 -5.03 -6.99 -2.72
N CYS A 72 -4.80 -5.91 -3.46
CA CYS A 72 -3.72 -5.83 -4.44
C CYS A 72 -2.73 -4.74 -4.03
N ALA A 73 -1.46 -5.07 -3.97
CA ALA A 73 -0.39 -4.09 -3.73
C ALA A 73 0.15 -3.60 -5.09
N ASN A 74 -0.02 -2.31 -5.36
CA ASN A 74 0.43 -1.66 -6.59
C ASN A 74 1.73 -0.91 -6.30
N VAL A 75 2.84 -1.36 -6.84
CA VAL A 75 4.16 -0.72 -6.66
C VAL A 75 4.25 0.48 -7.60
N LEU A 76 4.40 1.69 -7.05
CA LEU A 76 4.36 2.92 -7.84
C LEU A 76 5.68 3.23 -8.53
N THR A 77 5.57 3.85 -9.72
CA THR A 77 6.69 4.51 -10.40
C THR A 77 6.89 5.93 -9.85
N SER A 78 8.07 6.50 -10.05
CA SER A 78 8.38 7.90 -9.67
C SER A 78 7.45 8.93 -10.34
N GLU A 79 6.89 8.59 -11.51
CA GLU A 79 5.95 9.45 -12.24
C GLU A 79 4.55 9.46 -11.64
N GLN A 80 4.25 8.56 -10.71
CA GLN A 80 2.93 8.41 -10.09
C GLN A 80 2.79 9.17 -8.76
N GLU A 81 3.50 10.29 -8.59
CA GLU A 81 3.44 11.09 -7.35
C GLU A 81 2.01 11.52 -7.02
N GLU A 82 1.22 11.88 -8.03
CA GLU A 82 -0.19 12.27 -7.82
C GLU A 82 -1.00 11.12 -7.21
N LEU A 83 -0.82 9.88 -7.68
CA LEU A 83 -1.48 8.71 -7.10
C LEU A 83 -1.01 8.44 -5.68
N CYS A 84 0.28 8.58 -5.40
CA CYS A 84 0.82 8.44 -4.05
C CYS A 84 0.06 9.33 -3.06
N TRP A 85 -0.04 10.62 -3.35
CA TRP A 85 -0.69 11.57 -2.45
C TRP A 85 -2.22 11.46 -2.46
N ARG A 86 -2.84 11.08 -3.58
CA ARG A 86 -4.29 10.83 -3.69
C ARG A 86 -4.75 9.75 -2.73
N PHE A 87 -3.99 8.66 -2.61
CA PHE A 87 -4.31 7.54 -1.71
C PHE A 87 -3.69 7.67 -0.31
N ALA A 88 -2.77 8.60 -0.08
CA ALA A 88 -2.23 8.91 1.24
C ALA A 88 -3.14 9.80 2.09
N ARG A 89 -3.97 10.62 1.44
CA ARG A 89 -4.89 11.53 2.14
C ARG A 89 -6.19 10.82 2.48
N GLU A 90 -6.83 11.26 3.58
CA GLU A 90 -8.21 10.84 3.85
C GLU A 90 -9.12 11.30 2.72
N PRO A 91 -10.04 10.44 2.24
CA PRO A 91 -10.91 10.79 1.12
C PRO A 91 -11.91 11.87 1.53
N GLU A 92 -12.02 12.89 0.71
CA GLU A 92 -13.11 13.86 0.73
C GLU A 92 -14.29 13.24 -0.01
N GLY A 93 -15.24 12.67 0.70
CA GLY A 93 -16.38 11.95 0.12
C GLY A 93 -16.31 10.45 0.31
N GLY A 94 -16.85 9.66 -0.61
CA GLY A 94 -16.86 8.20 -0.55
C GLY A 94 -15.48 7.59 -0.82
N MET A 95 -15.23 6.39 -0.32
CA MET A 95 -13.96 5.67 -0.50
C MET A 95 -13.61 5.47 -1.98
N SER A 96 -14.61 5.19 -2.81
CA SER A 96 -14.45 4.95 -4.25
C SER A 96 -14.13 6.20 -5.07
N ALA A 97 -14.41 7.41 -4.56
CA ALA A 97 -14.20 8.67 -5.31
C ALA A 97 -12.74 8.87 -5.74
N ARG A 98 -11.78 8.29 -5.01
CA ARG A 98 -10.36 8.36 -5.39
C ARG A 98 -10.00 7.53 -6.61
N PHE A 99 -10.91 6.69 -7.09
CA PHE A 99 -10.75 5.91 -8.32
C PHE A 99 -11.35 6.60 -9.55
N ASP A 100 -12.08 7.71 -9.36
CA ASP A 100 -12.70 8.45 -10.45
C ASP A 100 -11.64 8.95 -11.45
N GLY A 101 -11.88 8.68 -12.73
CA GLY A 101 -10.97 9.06 -13.81
C GLY A 101 -9.71 8.18 -13.94
N LEU A 102 -9.58 7.10 -13.16
CA LEU A 102 -8.50 6.14 -13.30
C LEU A 102 -8.95 4.94 -14.16
N ASP A 103 -8.12 4.57 -15.14
CA ASP A 103 -8.32 3.35 -15.95
C ASP A 103 -7.80 2.10 -15.18
N TRP A 104 -8.32 1.89 -13.99
CA TRP A 104 -7.97 0.71 -13.21
C TRP A 104 -8.66 -0.55 -13.72
N THR A 105 -8.05 -1.68 -13.54
CA THR A 105 -8.56 -2.98 -13.92
C THR A 105 -8.73 -3.87 -12.69
N LYS A 106 -9.28 -5.08 -12.88
CA LYS A 106 -9.37 -6.05 -11.80
C LYS A 106 -8.25 -7.07 -11.89
N SER A 107 -7.64 -7.39 -10.75
CA SER A 107 -6.77 -8.55 -10.61
C SER A 107 -7.56 -9.86 -10.79
N PRO A 108 -6.89 -11.02 -10.91
CA PRO A 108 -7.57 -12.31 -10.94
C PRO A 108 -8.48 -12.57 -9.73
N SER A 109 -8.14 -12.04 -8.55
CA SER A 109 -8.97 -12.13 -7.34
C SER A 109 -10.02 -11.00 -7.24
N GLY A 110 -10.12 -10.11 -8.23
CA GLY A 110 -11.11 -9.04 -8.30
C GLY A 110 -10.71 -7.73 -7.62
N MET A 111 -9.46 -7.60 -7.15
CA MET A 111 -8.97 -6.39 -6.50
C MET A 111 -8.55 -5.34 -7.53
N PRO A 112 -8.70 -4.03 -7.23
CA PRO A 112 -8.28 -2.98 -8.16
C PRO A 112 -6.78 -2.99 -8.45
N VAL A 113 -6.41 -2.98 -9.74
CA VAL A 113 -5.04 -2.79 -10.23
C VAL A 113 -4.94 -1.41 -10.84
N LEU A 114 -4.03 -0.58 -10.33
CA LEU A 114 -3.82 0.79 -10.81
C LEU A 114 -3.03 0.79 -12.13
N PRO A 115 -3.39 1.67 -13.08
CA PRO A 115 -2.69 1.75 -14.35
C PRO A 115 -1.24 2.20 -14.17
N GLY A 116 -0.32 1.64 -14.94
CA GLY A 116 1.08 2.07 -14.98
C GLY A 116 1.94 1.68 -13.78
N ALA A 117 1.43 0.89 -12.83
CA ALA A 117 2.24 0.39 -11.72
C ALA A 117 3.38 -0.52 -12.21
N LEU A 118 4.53 -0.48 -11.53
CA LEU A 118 5.68 -1.37 -11.81
C LEU A 118 5.35 -2.84 -11.58
N ALA A 119 4.57 -3.11 -10.55
CA ALA A 119 4.14 -4.46 -10.22
C ALA A 119 2.79 -4.42 -9.51
N ALA A 120 2.05 -5.51 -9.64
CA ALA A 120 0.83 -5.77 -8.88
C ALA A 120 0.95 -7.13 -8.18
N ILE A 121 0.67 -7.13 -6.88
CA ILE A 121 0.77 -8.30 -6.00
C ILE A 121 -0.62 -8.55 -5.44
N ASP A 122 -1.31 -9.54 -5.99
CA ASP A 122 -2.69 -9.89 -5.64
C ASP A 122 -2.70 -10.92 -4.51
N CYS A 123 -3.36 -10.62 -3.40
CA CYS A 123 -3.27 -11.38 -2.15
C CYS A 123 -4.63 -11.63 -1.53
N SER A 124 -4.77 -12.77 -0.87
CA SER A 124 -5.75 -12.96 0.19
C SER A 124 -5.18 -12.51 1.54
N ILE A 125 -6.03 -11.99 2.44
CA ILE A 125 -5.62 -11.66 3.81
C ILE A 125 -5.49 -12.97 4.59
N GLU A 126 -4.27 -13.26 5.06
CA GLU A 126 -3.94 -14.45 5.86
C GLU A 126 -4.23 -14.23 7.33
N SER A 127 -3.76 -13.10 7.87
CA SER A 127 -4.00 -12.69 9.24
C SER A 127 -3.83 -11.19 9.44
N VAL A 128 -4.45 -10.69 10.51
CA VAL A 128 -4.31 -9.31 10.97
C VAL A 128 -4.00 -9.36 12.46
N THR A 129 -2.85 -8.81 12.86
CA THR A 129 -2.37 -8.84 14.25
C THR A 129 -2.16 -7.42 14.76
N PRO A 130 -2.63 -7.07 15.97
CA PRO A 130 -2.40 -5.76 16.55
C PRO A 130 -0.90 -5.44 16.71
N ALA A 131 -0.52 -4.20 16.39
CA ALA A 131 0.85 -3.68 16.48
C ALA A 131 0.83 -2.20 16.92
N GLY A 132 0.47 -1.93 18.17
CA GLY A 132 0.32 -0.57 18.69
C GLY A 132 -0.90 0.15 18.09
N ASP A 133 -0.69 1.33 17.52
CA ASP A 133 -1.71 2.11 16.79
C ASP A 133 -1.88 1.68 15.31
N HIS A 134 -1.18 0.62 14.92
CA HIS A 134 -1.26 -0.05 13.62
C HIS A 134 -1.67 -1.51 13.78
N SER A 135 -1.92 -2.17 12.66
CA SER A 135 -2.07 -3.62 12.60
C SER A 135 -1.02 -4.18 11.63
N PHE A 136 -0.45 -5.34 11.93
CA PHE A 136 0.32 -6.10 10.95
C PHE A 136 -0.65 -6.95 10.12
N VAL A 137 -0.68 -6.69 8.82
CA VAL A 137 -1.47 -7.46 7.86
C VAL A 137 -0.54 -8.41 7.13
N LEU A 138 -0.80 -9.69 7.25
CA LEU A 138 -0.11 -10.73 6.51
C LEU A 138 -0.97 -11.15 5.31
N GLY A 139 -0.43 -11.07 4.11
CA GLY A 139 -1.09 -11.46 2.87
C GLY A 139 -0.45 -12.71 2.26
N ARG A 140 -1.28 -13.63 1.81
CA ARG A 140 -0.85 -14.76 1.00
C ARG A 140 -0.96 -14.39 -0.48
N VAL A 141 0.16 -14.42 -1.17
CA VAL A 141 0.23 -14.08 -2.60
C VAL A 141 -0.52 -15.12 -3.42
N GLN A 142 -1.44 -14.65 -4.25
CA GLN A 142 -2.23 -15.46 -5.19
C GLN A 142 -1.73 -15.29 -6.63
N HIS A 143 -1.46 -14.04 -7.04
CA HIS A 143 -1.00 -13.70 -8.37
C HIS A 143 0.04 -12.58 -8.32
N LEU A 144 0.95 -12.60 -9.27
CA LEU A 144 2.02 -11.60 -9.43
C LEU A 144 2.05 -11.14 -10.89
N SER A 145 2.24 -9.84 -11.07
CA SER A 145 2.60 -9.27 -12.37
C SER A 145 3.63 -8.16 -12.19
N ALA A 146 4.52 -8.03 -13.17
CA ALA A 146 5.48 -6.95 -13.23
C ALA A 146 5.47 -6.32 -14.62
N ASN A 147 5.69 -5.02 -14.69
CA ASN A 147 5.81 -4.25 -15.92
C ASN A 147 7.27 -3.80 -16.09
N GLU A 148 8.07 -4.61 -16.77
CA GLU A 148 9.50 -4.36 -16.97
C GLU A 148 9.81 -3.17 -17.90
N SER A 149 8.79 -2.66 -18.62
CA SER A 149 8.95 -1.52 -19.54
C SER A 149 8.73 -0.16 -18.88
N VAL A 150 8.42 -0.11 -17.59
CA VAL A 150 8.11 1.11 -16.85
C VAL A 150 9.29 1.52 -15.97
N GLY A 151 9.57 2.79 -15.96
CA GLY A 151 10.64 3.56 -15.35
C GLY A 151 11.09 3.28 -13.91
N GLU A 152 11.43 4.35 -13.21
CA GLU A 152 12.02 4.30 -11.87
C GLU A 152 11.00 3.90 -10.80
N ALA A 153 11.43 3.14 -9.81
CA ALA A 153 10.60 2.87 -8.63
C ALA A 153 10.48 4.12 -7.76
N MET A 154 9.29 4.35 -7.20
CA MET A 154 9.09 5.44 -6.24
C MET A 154 9.65 5.07 -4.87
N VAL A 155 10.39 5.99 -4.27
CA VAL A 155 10.93 5.90 -2.91
C VAL A 155 10.46 7.09 -2.09
N PHE A 156 10.01 6.84 -0.88
CA PHE A 156 9.73 7.87 0.12
C PHE A 156 10.93 8.01 1.06
N TYR A 157 11.45 9.25 1.17
CA TYR A 157 12.58 9.56 2.02
C TYR A 157 12.46 10.98 2.58
N ARG A 158 12.56 11.10 3.89
CA ARG A 158 12.53 12.39 4.62
C ARG A 158 11.36 13.30 4.21
N GLY A 159 10.16 12.70 4.10
CA GLY A 159 8.92 13.44 3.79
C GLY A 159 8.71 13.77 2.32
N LYS A 160 9.55 13.26 1.42
CA LYS A 160 9.47 13.48 -0.02
C LYS A 160 9.49 12.17 -0.78
N VAL A 161 8.97 12.19 -2.01
CA VAL A 161 9.10 11.07 -2.95
C VAL A 161 10.15 11.39 -4.01
N THR A 162 10.83 10.36 -4.49
CA THR A 162 11.83 10.43 -5.54
C THR A 162 11.84 9.12 -6.33
N GLY A 163 12.56 9.08 -7.45
CA GLY A 163 12.78 7.88 -8.24
C GLY A 163 14.10 7.20 -7.93
N VAL A 164 14.15 5.89 -8.12
CA VAL A 164 15.37 5.09 -8.05
C VAL A 164 15.40 4.08 -9.18
N THR A 165 16.57 3.97 -9.84
CA THR A 165 16.87 2.95 -10.84
C THR A 165 18.02 2.08 -10.38
N PRO A 166 18.09 0.81 -10.83
CA PRO A 166 19.31 0.01 -10.70
C PRO A 166 20.49 0.71 -11.38
N ALA A 167 21.68 0.55 -10.80
CA ALA A 167 22.93 1.07 -11.37
C ALA A 167 23.34 0.32 -12.65
#